data_3eaa5c51ff644ce27fcd1613be2d4b41
#
_entry.id   3eaa5c51ff644ce27fcd1613be2d4b41
#
_cell.length_a   1.000
_cell.length_b   1.000
_cell.length_c   1.000
_cell.angle_alpha   90.00
_cell.angle_beta   90.00
_cell.angle_gamma   90.00
#
_symmetry.space_group_name_H-M   'P 1'
#
loop_
_entity.id
_entity.type
_entity.pdbx_description
1 polymer ?
#
loop_
_entity_poly.entity_id
_entity_poly.type
_entity_poly.pdbx_seq_one_letter_code
_entity_poly.pdbx_strand_id
1 'polypeptide(L)'
;MKNPSELKDLLSELEEKGGGYFVDFVTTKGIQAGIMRLHPCEIDAQEPHSADEVYYVIEGNGFINLNYKNHPIKQGTSIFVQAGSEHRFHGNTRDLLIFYALGK
;
A
#
# COMPACT_ATOMS: atom_id res chain seq x y z
N MET A 1 1.11 1.09 -19.85
CA MET A 1 2.02 0.80 -18.71
C MET A 1 3.44 1.17 -19.10
N LYS A 2 4.10 1.95 -18.24
CA LYS A 2 5.49 2.33 -18.45
C LYS A 2 6.39 1.28 -17.76
N ASN A 3 7.41 0.81 -18.47
CA ASN A 3 8.31 -0.21 -17.94
C ASN A 3 9.74 0.02 -18.44
N PRO A 4 10.72 0.30 -17.57
CA PRO A 4 10.55 0.43 -16.12
C PRO A 4 9.85 1.72 -15.71
N SER A 5 9.25 1.73 -14.53
CA SER A 5 8.60 2.89 -13.96
C SER A 5 9.43 3.43 -12.80
N GLU A 6 9.55 4.75 -12.73
CA GLU A 6 10.26 5.41 -11.65
C GLU A 6 9.28 5.79 -10.54
N LEU A 7 9.72 5.71 -9.29
CA LEU A 7 8.88 6.09 -8.14
C LEU A 7 8.34 7.51 -8.28
N LYS A 8 9.17 8.45 -8.72
CA LYS A 8 8.74 9.85 -8.87
C LYS A 8 7.58 10.00 -9.85
N ASP A 9 7.54 9.16 -10.90
CA ASP A 9 6.47 9.19 -11.89
C ASP A 9 5.17 8.63 -11.33
N LEU A 10 5.26 7.58 -10.52
CA LEU A 10 4.10 7.02 -9.83
C LEU A 10 3.53 8.01 -8.82
N LEU A 11 4.40 8.72 -8.10
CA LEU A 11 3.97 9.75 -7.17
C LEU A 11 3.28 10.90 -7.90
N SER A 12 3.78 11.29 -9.07
CA SER A 12 3.14 12.32 -9.89
C SER A 12 1.74 11.88 -10.35
N GLU A 13 1.60 10.63 -10.77
CA GLU A 13 0.28 10.09 -11.13
C GLU A 13 -0.68 10.12 -9.95
N LEU A 14 -0.17 9.78 -8.76
CA LEU A 14 -0.98 9.78 -7.55
C LEU A 14 -1.50 11.19 -7.22
N GLU A 15 -0.64 12.20 -7.37
CA GLU A 15 -1.03 13.62 -7.19
C GLU A 15 -2.09 14.05 -8.20
N GLU A 16 -1.93 13.65 -9.45
CA GLU A 16 -2.86 14.01 -10.53
C GLU A 16 -4.25 13.41 -10.35
N LYS A 17 -4.36 12.31 -9.63
CA LYS A 17 -5.65 11.67 -9.38
C LYS A 17 -6.54 12.46 -8.43
N GLY A 18 -6.01 13.48 -7.76
CA GLY A 18 -6.82 14.40 -6.97
C GLY A 18 -7.45 13.78 -5.73
N GLY A 19 -6.76 12.87 -5.06
CA GLY A 19 -7.25 12.31 -3.81
C GLY A 19 -7.28 10.79 -3.73
N GLY A 20 -6.90 10.11 -4.77
CA GLY A 20 -6.68 8.67 -4.69
C GLY A 20 -5.46 8.38 -3.82
N TYR A 21 -5.52 7.34 -3.00
CA TYR A 21 -4.38 7.03 -2.14
C TYR A 21 -3.51 5.91 -2.71
N PHE A 22 -3.83 5.36 -3.87
CA PHE A 22 -2.99 4.35 -4.51
C PHE A 22 -3.00 4.51 -6.03
N VAL A 23 -1.95 3.99 -6.66
CA VAL A 23 -1.84 3.91 -8.12
C VAL A 23 -1.13 2.61 -8.48
N ASP A 24 -1.71 1.87 -9.41
CA ASP A 24 -1.08 0.66 -9.95
C ASP A 24 -0.05 1.04 -11.00
N PHE A 25 1.12 0.37 -10.98
CA PHE A 25 2.02 0.47 -12.13
C PHE A 25 1.87 -0.72 -13.07
N VAL A 26 1.30 -1.82 -12.59
CA VAL A 26 1.03 -3.00 -13.41
C VAL A 26 -0.23 -3.69 -12.93
N THR A 27 -1.05 -4.11 -13.88
CA THR A 27 -2.23 -4.93 -13.62
C THR A 27 -2.36 -5.93 -14.76
N THR A 28 -2.22 -7.20 -14.46
CA THR A 28 -2.37 -8.29 -15.42
C THR A 28 -3.33 -9.32 -14.85
N LYS A 29 -3.48 -10.44 -15.53
CA LYS A 29 -4.28 -11.55 -15.01
C LYS A 29 -3.65 -12.20 -13.79
N GLY A 30 -2.34 -12.09 -13.62
CA GLY A 30 -1.61 -12.78 -12.56
C GLY A 30 -1.17 -11.89 -11.41
N ILE A 31 -1.03 -10.59 -11.62
CA ILE A 31 -0.46 -9.70 -10.60
C ILE A 31 -1.02 -8.28 -10.72
N GLN A 32 -1.13 -7.63 -9.57
CA GLN A 32 -1.40 -6.21 -9.46
C GLN A 32 -0.38 -5.63 -8.50
N ALA A 33 0.30 -4.57 -8.89
CA ALA A 33 1.31 -3.94 -8.05
C ALA A 33 1.36 -2.43 -8.28
N GLY A 34 1.75 -1.70 -7.25
CA GLY A 34 1.86 -0.26 -7.32
C GLY A 34 2.30 0.34 -6.00
N ILE A 35 1.94 1.59 -5.78
CA ILE A 35 2.22 2.29 -4.54
C ILE A 35 0.94 2.85 -3.94
N MET A 36 0.94 2.97 -2.61
CA MET A 36 -0.09 3.71 -1.89
C MET A 36 0.58 4.72 -0.98
N ARG A 37 -0.11 5.84 -0.78
CA ARG A 37 0.33 6.88 0.14
C ARG A 37 -0.84 7.26 1.03
N LEU A 38 -0.64 7.16 2.34
CA LEU A 38 -1.64 7.50 3.33
C LEU A 38 -1.17 8.72 4.10
N HIS A 39 -1.96 9.80 4.06
CA HIS A 39 -1.69 11.00 4.85
C HIS A 39 -2.07 10.75 6.31
N PRO A 40 -1.49 11.53 7.25
CA PRO A 40 -1.92 11.41 8.65
C PRO A 40 -3.43 11.59 8.79
N CYS A 41 -4.05 10.78 9.65
CA CYS A 41 -5.48 10.78 9.93
C CYS A 41 -6.37 10.38 8.76
N GLU A 42 -5.79 9.98 7.64
CA GLU A 42 -6.55 9.46 6.51
C GLU A 42 -6.99 8.02 6.84
N ILE A 43 -8.23 7.71 6.50
CA ILE A 43 -8.78 6.37 6.77
C ILE A 43 -8.39 5.43 5.65
N ASP A 44 -7.76 4.31 6.02
CA ASP A 44 -7.49 3.21 5.09
C ASP A 44 -8.76 2.35 5.01
N ALA A 45 -9.49 2.49 3.91
CA ALA A 45 -10.80 1.86 3.74
C ALA A 45 -10.72 0.55 2.93
N GLN A 46 -9.57 -0.11 2.93
CA GLN A 46 -9.39 -1.35 2.17
C GLN A 46 -10.29 -2.47 2.69
N GLU A 47 -10.84 -3.22 1.74
CA GLU A 47 -11.56 -4.46 2.04
C GLU A 47 -10.58 -5.63 1.95
N PRO A 48 -10.85 -6.75 2.65
CA PRO A 48 -10.03 -7.95 2.51
C PRO A 48 -9.99 -8.40 1.05
N HIS A 49 -8.81 -8.82 0.59
CA HIS A 49 -8.62 -9.28 -0.77
C HIS A 49 -8.72 -10.81 -0.85
N SER A 50 -9.18 -11.30 -1.98
CA SER A 50 -9.27 -12.76 -2.23
C SER A 50 -7.92 -13.38 -2.61
N ALA A 51 -6.86 -12.58 -2.68
CA ALA A 51 -5.51 -13.03 -3.03
C ALA A 51 -4.53 -12.63 -1.93
N ASP A 52 -3.40 -13.33 -1.88
CA ASP A 52 -2.30 -12.98 -0.99
C ASP A 52 -1.68 -11.67 -1.45
N GLU A 53 -1.20 -10.88 -0.50
CA GLU A 53 -0.62 -9.57 -0.77
C GLU A 53 0.66 -9.38 0.03
N VAL A 54 1.62 -8.66 -0.55
CA VAL A 54 2.80 -8.22 0.17
C VAL A 54 2.88 -6.70 0.12
N TYR A 55 3.40 -6.13 1.20
CA TYR A 55 3.69 -4.70 1.31
C TYR A 55 5.14 -4.50 1.68
N TYR A 56 5.70 -3.40 1.22
CA TYR A 56 7.02 -2.94 1.64
C TYR A 56 6.92 -1.45 1.95
N VAL A 57 7.32 -1.07 3.16
CA VAL A 57 7.27 0.34 3.58
C VAL A 57 8.47 1.07 2.98
N ILE A 58 8.20 1.97 2.03
CA ILE A 58 9.22 2.76 1.36
C ILE A 58 9.65 3.94 2.24
N GLU A 59 8.68 4.58 2.89
CA GLU A 59 8.94 5.78 3.69
C GLU A 59 7.87 5.94 4.77
N GLY A 60 8.28 6.47 5.90
CA GLY A 60 7.38 6.74 7.02
C GLY A 60 7.32 5.63 8.03
N ASN A 61 6.46 5.80 9.03
CA ASN A 61 6.20 4.80 10.05
C ASN A 61 4.76 4.93 10.52
N GLY A 62 4.28 3.90 11.22
CA GLY A 62 2.92 3.85 11.73
C GLY A 62 2.62 2.45 12.24
N PHE A 63 1.42 1.99 11.98
CA PHE A 63 0.97 0.67 12.41
C PHE A 63 0.18 0.00 11.31
N ILE A 64 0.20 -1.33 11.31
CA ILE A 64 -0.75 -2.11 10.54
C ILE A 64 -1.54 -2.99 11.50
N ASN A 65 -2.85 -2.98 11.37
CA ASN A 65 -3.72 -3.90 12.08
C ASN A 65 -3.95 -5.11 11.17
N LEU A 66 -3.50 -6.27 11.63
CA LEU A 66 -3.69 -7.54 10.92
C LEU A 66 -4.57 -8.44 11.76
N ASN A 67 -5.79 -8.72 11.30
CA ASN A 67 -6.75 -9.56 12.01
C ASN A 67 -6.90 -9.11 13.47
N TYR A 68 -7.14 -7.80 13.66
CA TYR A 68 -7.37 -7.16 14.97
C TYR A 68 -6.15 -7.10 15.89
N LYS A 69 -4.95 -7.30 15.34
CA LYS A 69 -3.70 -7.20 16.08
C LYS A 69 -2.80 -6.14 15.46
N ASN A 70 -2.41 -5.15 16.26
CA ASN A 70 -1.56 -4.05 15.79
C ASN A 70 -0.10 -4.43 15.79
N HIS A 71 0.59 -4.05 14.71
CA HIS A 71 2.03 -4.22 14.57
C HIS A 71 2.65 -2.89 14.18
N PRO A 72 3.71 -2.43 14.87
CA PRO A 72 4.42 -1.22 14.44
C PRO A 72 5.18 -1.49 13.15
N ILE A 73 5.20 -0.50 12.27
CA ILE A 73 5.90 -0.59 10.99
C ILE A 73 6.72 0.67 10.75
N LYS A 74 7.77 0.55 9.96
CA LYS A 74 8.67 1.66 9.63
C LYS A 74 9.29 1.42 8.26
N GLN A 75 10.04 2.38 7.78
CA GLN A 75 10.80 2.24 6.53
C GLN A 75 11.58 0.93 6.53
N GLY A 76 11.42 0.13 5.48
CA GLY A 76 12.08 -1.15 5.32
C GLY A 76 11.31 -2.34 5.84
N THR A 77 10.15 -2.14 6.48
CA THR A 77 9.33 -3.26 6.96
C THR A 77 8.63 -3.94 5.79
N SER A 78 8.72 -5.26 5.76
CA SER A 78 7.99 -6.10 4.79
C SER A 78 6.83 -6.78 5.51
N ILE A 79 5.69 -6.84 4.86
CA ILE A 79 4.46 -7.37 5.46
C ILE A 79 3.82 -8.36 4.48
N PHE A 80 3.44 -9.53 4.99
CA PHE A 80 2.63 -10.48 4.24
C PHE A 80 1.21 -10.46 4.77
N VAL A 81 0.24 -10.38 3.87
CA VAL A 81 -1.18 -10.43 4.19
C VAL A 81 -1.81 -11.61 3.46
N GLN A 82 -2.22 -12.60 4.21
CA GLN A 82 -2.87 -13.78 3.65
C GLN A 82 -4.25 -13.40 3.07
N ALA A 83 -4.63 -14.06 1.99
CA ALA A 83 -5.95 -13.87 1.38
C ALA A 83 -7.06 -13.93 2.41
N GLY A 84 -8.00 -12.99 2.35
CA GLY A 84 -9.13 -12.92 3.26
C GLY A 84 -8.87 -12.28 4.60
N SER A 85 -7.62 -11.90 4.89
CA SER A 85 -7.29 -11.29 6.18
C SER A 85 -7.71 -9.83 6.25
N GLU A 86 -8.28 -9.42 7.37
CA GLU A 86 -8.53 -8.01 7.67
C GLU A 86 -7.19 -7.30 7.85
N HIS A 87 -7.05 -6.15 7.21
CA HIS A 87 -5.82 -5.37 7.33
C HIS A 87 -6.09 -3.88 7.12
N ARG A 88 -5.45 -3.05 7.95
CA ARG A 88 -5.56 -1.59 7.86
C ARG A 88 -4.29 -0.93 8.35
N PHE A 89 -3.82 0.05 7.61
CA PHE A 89 -2.74 0.93 8.06
C PHE A 89 -3.35 2.09 8.84
N HIS A 90 -2.66 2.52 9.89
CA HIS A 90 -3.13 3.64 10.69
C HIS A 90 -2.00 4.19 11.59
N GLY A 91 -2.30 5.29 12.27
CA GLY A 91 -1.42 5.83 13.30
C GLY A 91 -0.15 6.50 12.80
N ASN A 92 -0.05 6.76 11.49
CA ASN A 92 1.09 7.48 10.95
C ASN A 92 0.96 8.97 11.26
N THR A 93 2.09 9.60 11.64
CA THR A 93 2.16 11.04 11.94
C THR A 93 2.67 11.86 10.77
N ARG A 94 3.18 11.19 9.74
CA ARG A 94 3.60 11.74 8.46
C ARG A 94 3.07 10.85 7.36
N ASP A 95 3.27 11.23 6.12
CA ASP A 95 2.87 10.40 4.99
C ASP A 95 3.53 9.03 5.07
N LEU A 96 2.74 7.99 4.85
CA LEU A 96 3.19 6.61 4.83
C LEU A 96 3.15 6.16 3.37
N LEU A 97 4.31 5.83 2.82
CA LEU A 97 4.46 5.41 1.43
C LEU A 97 4.80 3.93 1.38
N ILE A 98 3.99 3.17 0.66
CA ILE A 98 4.06 1.71 0.67
C ILE A 98 3.99 1.18 -0.75
N PHE A 99 4.86 0.23 -1.06
CA PHE A 99 4.74 -0.58 -2.27
C PHE A 99 3.86 -1.79 -1.96
N TYR A 100 2.95 -2.11 -2.87
CA TYR A 100 2.11 -3.30 -2.72
C TYR A 100 2.20 -4.18 -3.97
N ALA A 101 2.03 -5.48 -3.76
CA ALA A 101 1.88 -6.45 -4.82
C ALA A 101 0.94 -7.54 -4.36
N LEU A 102 -0.05 -7.87 -5.17
CA LEU A 102 -0.98 -8.95 -4.86
C LEU A 102 -1.20 -9.83 -6.07
N GLY A 103 -1.44 -11.10 -5.81
CA GLY A 103 -1.78 -12.07 -6.83
C GLY A 103 -3.21 -11.89 -7.31
N LYS A 104 -3.52 -12.53 -8.39
CA LYS A 104 -4.86 -12.51 -8.96
C LYS A 104 -5.34 -13.90 -9.38
#